data_0f0d81e7d179fc13b140659267d04d83
#
_entry.id   0f0d81e7d179fc13b140659267d04d83
#
_cell.length_a   1.000
_cell.length_b   1.000
_cell.length_c   1.000
_cell.angle_alpha   90.00
_cell.angle_beta   90.00
_cell.angle_gamma   90.00
#
_symmetry.space_group_name_H-M   'P 1'
#
loop_
_entity.id
_entity.type
_entity.pdbx_description
1 polymer ?
#
loop_
_entity_poly.entity_id
_entity_poly.type
_entity_poly.pdbx_seq_one_letter_code
_entity_poly.pdbx_strand_id
1 'polypeptide(L)'
;MENRRYNYSPIIRRPKIEWPDHGRIALWVAPNIEYFHYDMPIRGSGSNHTPDVPGYTLRDYGSRVGVFRIMDVLDKYAIRASVLLNAEVCEQHPAIIEEGNKRKWEWLGHGMTNSISMLDYAPEEEHGIIQKVKEIITKATGKAPKGWLGPGLGETYDTPDHLAAEGFEYVCDWGNDEQPTPMRVKSGRMIVVPYELGVNDIRVFQRENHTPEQYYRMVCDHFDTLYKDSATGGRVLCLPLHPFVIGMPFRINYLDKALDYMCAHEGVWRTTGWEIAEWYYKHYYKDPGKFAG
;
A
#
# COMPACT_ATOMS: atom_id res chain seq x y z
N MET A 1 15.97 3.03 -22.32
CA MET A 1 14.95 4.10 -22.33
C MET A 1 15.06 4.82 -21.01
N GLU A 2 15.15 6.15 -20.98
CA GLU A 2 15.14 6.91 -19.73
C GLU A 2 13.71 6.96 -19.14
N ASN A 3 13.61 6.93 -17.81
CA ASN A 3 12.33 7.17 -17.14
C ASN A 3 11.92 8.65 -17.33
N ARG A 4 10.78 8.88 -17.99
CA ARG A 4 10.23 10.21 -18.22
C ARG A 4 9.04 10.55 -17.33
N ARG A 5 8.62 9.63 -16.46
CA ARG A 5 7.44 9.81 -15.58
C ARG A 5 7.69 10.86 -14.50
N TYR A 6 8.92 11.03 -14.04
CA TYR A 6 9.30 12.03 -13.04
C TYR A 6 10.75 12.52 -13.27
N ASN A 7 11.06 13.67 -12.69
CA ASN A 7 12.42 14.22 -12.74
C ASN A 7 13.25 13.66 -11.58
N TYR A 8 14.55 13.50 -11.80
CA TYR A 8 15.49 13.31 -10.70
C TYR A 8 15.47 14.52 -9.77
N SER A 9 15.13 14.29 -8.51
CA SER A 9 15.03 15.33 -7.49
C SER A 9 15.69 14.83 -6.21
N PRO A 10 16.98 15.14 -5.97
CA PRO A 10 17.67 14.71 -4.77
C PRO A 10 17.10 15.42 -3.53
N ILE A 11 16.86 14.67 -2.48
CA ILE A 11 16.16 15.14 -1.26
C ILE A 11 16.82 16.36 -0.62
N ILE A 12 18.15 16.47 -0.72
CA ILE A 12 18.96 17.59 -0.17
C ILE A 12 18.70 18.94 -0.85
N ARG A 13 17.97 18.98 -1.96
CA ARG A 13 17.64 20.19 -2.74
C ARG A 13 16.15 20.51 -2.74
N ARG A 14 15.33 19.73 -2.02
CA ARG A 14 13.88 19.91 -1.97
C ARG A 14 13.47 20.92 -0.91
N PRO A 15 12.31 21.56 -1.10
CA PRO A 15 11.70 22.34 -0.03
C PRO A 15 11.38 21.42 1.14
N LYS A 16 11.50 21.95 2.35
CA LYS A 16 11.13 21.23 3.56
C LYS A 16 9.63 20.93 3.55
N ILE A 17 9.26 19.66 3.61
CA ILE A 17 7.87 19.25 3.84
C ILE A 17 7.59 19.34 5.34
N GLU A 18 6.45 19.91 5.70
CA GLU A 18 5.89 19.95 7.05
C GLU A 18 4.51 19.27 7.00
N TRP A 19 4.35 18.21 7.77
CA TRP A 19 3.08 17.54 7.92
C TRP A 19 2.16 18.33 8.88
N PRO A 20 0.84 18.00 8.95
CA PRO A 20 -0.08 18.62 9.91
C PRO A 20 0.48 18.63 11.33
N ASP A 21 0.15 19.68 12.11
CA ASP A 21 0.50 19.81 13.52
C ASP A 21 2.02 19.64 13.81
N HIS A 22 2.85 20.15 12.91
CA HIS A 22 4.31 20.01 12.96
C HIS A 22 4.79 18.57 12.93
N GLY A 23 4.01 17.70 12.29
CA GLY A 23 4.35 16.28 12.13
C GLY A 23 5.69 16.06 11.44
N ARG A 24 6.43 15.10 11.94
CA ARG A 24 7.75 14.70 11.47
C ARG A 24 7.66 13.48 10.54
N ILE A 25 6.86 12.51 10.94
CA ILE A 25 6.62 11.26 10.22
C ILE A 25 5.13 11.14 9.89
N ALA A 26 4.80 10.98 8.62
CA ALA A 26 3.48 10.53 8.18
C ALA A 26 3.49 8.99 8.20
N LEU A 27 2.95 8.41 9.27
CA LEU A 27 2.84 6.97 9.44
C LEU A 27 1.53 6.47 8.87
N TRP A 28 1.60 5.63 7.85
CA TRP A 28 0.44 4.94 7.32
C TRP A 28 0.66 3.42 7.26
N VAL A 29 -0.40 2.66 7.54
CA VAL A 29 -0.36 1.20 7.59
C VAL A 29 -1.16 0.66 6.41
N ALA A 30 -0.55 -0.23 5.64
CA ALA A 30 -1.02 -0.69 4.35
C ALA A 30 -1.25 -2.22 4.33
N PRO A 31 -2.36 -2.73 4.88
CA PRO A 31 -2.71 -4.13 4.74
C PRO A 31 -3.05 -4.46 3.28
N ASN A 32 -2.40 -5.49 2.75
CA ASN A 32 -2.74 -6.08 1.46
C ASN A 32 -3.80 -7.15 1.70
N ILE A 33 -5.04 -6.87 1.34
CA ILE A 33 -6.15 -7.81 1.48
C ILE A 33 -6.44 -8.39 0.11
N GLU A 34 -5.96 -9.62 -0.06
CA GLU A 34 -5.81 -10.27 -1.34
C GLU A 34 -6.73 -11.48 -1.44
N TYR A 35 -7.22 -11.73 -2.67
CA TYR A 35 -7.95 -12.92 -3.04
C TYR A 35 -7.15 -13.76 -4.02
N PHE A 36 -7.17 -15.07 -3.85
CA PHE A 36 -6.46 -16.04 -4.70
C PHE A 36 -7.43 -17.11 -5.17
N HIS A 37 -7.41 -17.44 -6.46
CA HIS A 37 -8.21 -18.49 -7.03
C HIS A 37 -7.64 -19.88 -6.68
N TYR A 38 -8.52 -20.78 -6.23
CA TYR A 38 -8.11 -22.12 -5.80
C TYR A 38 -7.63 -23.00 -6.96
N ASP A 39 -8.17 -22.77 -8.16
CA ASP A 39 -7.86 -23.49 -9.40
C ASP A 39 -6.70 -22.89 -10.21
N MET A 40 -5.99 -21.95 -9.63
CA MET A 40 -4.82 -21.30 -10.22
C MET A 40 -3.56 -21.49 -9.33
N PRO A 41 -2.36 -21.43 -9.91
CA PRO A 41 -1.13 -21.43 -9.13
C PRO A 41 -1.10 -20.26 -8.15
N ILE A 42 -0.73 -20.54 -6.89
CA ILE A 42 -0.64 -19.50 -5.85
C ILE A 42 0.71 -18.78 -5.97
N ARG A 43 0.68 -17.54 -6.42
CA ARG A 43 1.88 -16.72 -6.57
C ARG A 43 2.62 -16.59 -5.24
N GLY A 44 3.94 -16.82 -5.28
CA GLY A 44 4.80 -16.70 -4.10
C GLY A 44 4.68 -17.84 -3.08
N SER A 45 3.95 -18.92 -3.37
CA SER A 45 3.91 -20.11 -2.50
C SER A 45 5.15 -20.99 -2.65
N GLY A 46 5.86 -20.87 -3.76
CA GLY A 46 6.96 -21.78 -4.13
C GLY A 46 6.50 -23.08 -4.75
N SER A 47 5.19 -23.29 -4.91
CA SER A 47 4.58 -24.46 -5.56
C SER A 47 4.09 -24.10 -6.97
N ASN A 48 4.27 -25.03 -7.91
CA ASN A 48 3.69 -24.97 -9.26
C ASN A 48 2.48 -25.92 -9.43
N HIS A 49 2.03 -26.54 -8.34
CA HIS A 49 0.89 -27.46 -8.38
C HIS A 49 -0.43 -26.70 -8.33
N THR A 50 -1.44 -27.25 -9.00
CA THR A 50 -2.84 -26.80 -8.91
C THR A 50 -3.71 -28.04 -8.64
N PRO A 51 -4.46 -28.07 -7.52
CA PRO A 51 -4.50 -27.05 -6.48
C PRO A 51 -3.25 -27.05 -5.58
N ASP A 52 -2.81 -25.85 -5.17
CA ASP A 52 -1.82 -25.66 -4.11
C ASP A 52 -2.53 -25.49 -2.77
N VAL A 53 -2.90 -26.60 -2.14
CA VAL A 53 -3.67 -26.57 -0.87
C VAL A 53 -2.95 -25.83 0.25
N PRO A 54 -1.64 -26.06 0.54
CA PRO A 54 -0.94 -25.29 1.58
C PRO A 54 -0.85 -23.81 1.27
N GLY A 55 -0.52 -23.44 0.03
CA GLY A 55 -0.43 -22.05 -0.40
C GLY A 55 -1.77 -21.32 -0.31
N TYR A 56 -2.83 -21.95 -0.79
CA TYR A 56 -4.19 -21.40 -0.73
C TYR A 56 -4.69 -21.23 0.71
N THR A 57 -4.61 -22.29 1.51
CA THR A 57 -5.14 -22.27 2.89
C THR A 57 -4.42 -21.28 3.79
N LEU A 58 -3.13 -21.02 3.54
CA LEU A 58 -2.39 -19.98 4.24
C LEU A 58 -2.97 -18.59 3.93
N ARG A 59 -3.29 -18.29 2.67
CA ARG A 59 -3.92 -17.01 2.26
C ARG A 59 -5.32 -16.89 2.84
N ASP A 60 -6.11 -17.95 2.72
CA ASP A 60 -7.47 -18.02 3.29
C ASP A 60 -7.47 -17.81 4.83
N TYR A 61 -6.49 -18.35 5.56
CA TYR A 61 -6.28 -18.05 6.97
C TYR A 61 -6.13 -16.54 7.22
N GLY A 62 -5.41 -15.85 6.35
CA GLY A 62 -5.27 -14.38 6.43
C GLY A 62 -6.61 -13.66 6.42
N SER A 63 -7.48 -14.03 5.48
CA SER A 63 -8.82 -13.44 5.35
C SER A 63 -9.80 -13.87 6.44
N ARG A 64 -9.63 -15.10 7.00
CA ARG A 64 -10.52 -15.64 8.03
C ARG A 64 -10.17 -15.17 9.44
N VAL A 65 -8.88 -14.97 9.72
CA VAL A 65 -8.39 -14.76 11.09
C VAL A 65 -7.38 -13.62 11.16
N GLY A 66 -6.37 -13.62 10.29
CA GLY A 66 -5.24 -12.71 10.37
C GLY A 66 -5.63 -11.24 10.26
N VAL A 67 -6.55 -10.91 9.36
CA VAL A 67 -7.03 -9.54 9.14
C VAL A 67 -7.70 -8.97 10.39
N PHE A 68 -8.47 -9.77 11.12
CA PHE A 68 -9.16 -9.30 12.34
C PHE A 68 -8.18 -9.05 13.48
N ARG A 69 -7.10 -9.83 13.60
CA ARG A 69 -6.01 -9.51 14.54
C ARG A 69 -5.29 -8.22 14.20
N ILE A 70 -5.09 -7.94 12.91
CA ILE A 70 -4.54 -6.64 12.49
C ILE A 70 -5.51 -5.52 12.87
N MET A 71 -6.82 -5.69 12.67
CA MET A 71 -7.83 -4.72 13.09
C MET A 71 -7.72 -4.40 14.58
N ASP A 72 -7.67 -5.43 15.43
CA ASP A 72 -7.55 -5.26 16.89
C ASP A 72 -6.29 -4.48 17.28
N VAL A 73 -5.16 -4.77 16.64
CA VAL A 73 -3.91 -4.04 16.91
C VAL A 73 -3.99 -2.60 16.42
N LEU A 74 -4.53 -2.33 15.24
CA LEU A 74 -4.67 -0.96 14.72
C LEU A 74 -5.65 -0.11 15.55
N ASP A 75 -6.74 -0.72 16.03
CA ASP A 75 -7.72 -0.06 16.89
C ASP A 75 -7.07 0.44 18.19
N LYS A 76 -6.16 -0.34 18.79
CA LYS A 76 -5.41 0.03 20.00
C LYS A 76 -4.65 1.36 19.86
N TYR A 77 -4.15 1.66 18.66
CA TYR A 77 -3.41 2.89 18.38
C TYR A 77 -4.22 3.94 17.60
N ALA A 78 -5.52 3.74 17.45
CA ALA A 78 -6.41 4.60 16.65
C ALA A 78 -5.87 4.84 15.22
N ILE A 79 -5.31 3.80 14.59
CA ILE A 79 -4.78 3.85 13.23
C ILE A 79 -5.86 3.41 12.25
N ARG A 80 -6.15 4.25 11.27
CA ARG A 80 -6.97 3.90 10.11
C ARG A 80 -6.05 3.34 9.02
N ALA A 81 -6.31 2.11 8.60
CA ALA A 81 -5.53 1.50 7.52
C ALA A 81 -5.86 2.11 6.16
N SER A 82 -4.89 2.08 5.26
CA SER A 82 -5.08 2.27 3.82
C SER A 82 -4.88 0.92 3.13
N VAL A 83 -5.97 0.27 2.83
CA VAL A 83 -6.01 -1.14 2.40
C VAL A 83 -5.79 -1.26 0.89
N LEU A 84 -4.81 -2.06 0.50
CA LEU A 84 -4.61 -2.51 -0.87
C LEU A 84 -5.60 -3.67 -1.10
N LEU A 85 -6.70 -3.39 -1.84
CA LEU A 85 -7.85 -4.27 -1.91
C LEU A 85 -8.00 -4.89 -3.30
N ASN A 86 -7.89 -6.21 -3.39
CA ASN A 86 -8.39 -6.89 -4.59
C ASN A 86 -9.92 -6.75 -4.67
N ALA A 87 -10.42 -6.43 -5.86
CA ALA A 87 -11.85 -6.19 -6.04
C ALA A 87 -12.72 -7.40 -5.70
N GLU A 88 -12.25 -8.61 -5.96
CA GLU A 88 -12.99 -9.85 -5.67
C GLU A 88 -13.17 -10.11 -4.16
N VAL A 89 -12.35 -9.52 -3.29
CA VAL A 89 -12.56 -9.56 -1.82
C VAL A 89 -13.91 -8.96 -1.43
N CYS A 90 -14.37 -7.94 -2.16
CA CYS A 90 -15.66 -7.28 -1.89
C CYS A 90 -16.83 -8.25 -1.93
N GLU A 91 -16.79 -9.22 -2.83
CA GLU A 91 -17.83 -10.23 -2.99
C GLU A 91 -17.56 -11.46 -2.10
N GLN A 92 -16.30 -11.91 -2.09
CA GLN A 92 -15.92 -13.17 -1.41
C GLN A 92 -15.82 -13.04 0.11
N HIS A 93 -15.48 -11.86 0.60
CA HIS A 93 -15.23 -11.61 2.03
C HIS A 93 -15.88 -10.30 2.53
N PRO A 94 -17.21 -10.11 2.37
CA PRO A 94 -17.89 -8.85 2.67
C PRO A 94 -17.74 -8.39 4.11
N ALA A 95 -17.59 -9.32 5.07
CA ALA A 95 -17.36 -8.98 6.47
C ALA A 95 -16.09 -8.13 6.69
N ILE A 96 -15.05 -8.32 5.88
CA ILE A 96 -13.84 -7.50 5.96
C ILE A 96 -14.14 -6.05 5.55
N ILE A 97 -14.95 -5.88 4.49
CA ILE A 97 -15.36 -4.55 4.02
C ILE A 97 -16.21 -3.84 5.07
N GLU A 98 -17.19 -4.55 5.65
CA GLU A 98 -18.06 -4.02 6.70
C GLU A 98 -17.25 -3.54 7.92
N GLU A 99 -16.32 -4.37 8.40
CA GLU A 99 -15.47 -4.05 9.56
C GLU A 99 -14.48 -2.91 9.27
N GLY A 100 -13.89 -2.86 8.07
CA GLY A 100 -13.03 -1.77 7.64
C GLY A 100 -13.79 -0.45 7.49
N ASN A 101 -15.03 -0.48 6.95
CA ASN A 101 -15.88 0.71 6.84
C ASN A 101 -16.27 1.28 8.22
N LYS A 102 -16.57 0.44 9.22
CA LYS A 102 -16.81 0.87 10.61
C LYS A 102 -15.60 1.63 11.20
N ARG A 103 -14.38 1.21 10.83
CA ARG A 103 -13.11 1.81 11.24
C ARG A 103 -12.69 3.01 10.37
N LYS A 104 -13.49 3.36 9.37
CA LYS A 104 -13.21 4.43 8.40
C LYS A 104 -11.88 4.20 7.65
N TRP A 105 -11.58 2.96 7.33
CA TRP A 105 -10.42 2.60 6.54
C TRP A 105 -10.51 3.21 5.15
N GLU A 106 -9.36 3.51 4.59
CA GLU A 106 -9.23 3.85 3.18
C GLU A 106 -9.08 2.57 2.35
N TRP A 107 -9.67 2.58 1.15
CA TRP A 107 -9.62 1.47 0.22
C TRP A 107 -8.93 1.92 -1.07
N LEU A 108 -7.80 1.28 -1.40
CA LEU A 108 -7.06 1.47 -2.65
C LEU A 108 -7.38 0.32 -3.61
N GLY A 109 -7.28 0.60 -4.91
CA GLY A 109 -7.33 -0.47 -5.90
C GLY A 109 -6.07 -1.33 -5.88
N HIS A 110 -6.25 -2.66 -5.98
CA HIS A 110 -5.16 -3.64 -6.03
C HIS A 110 -5.48 -4.77 -7.04
N GLY A 111 -5.93 -4.40 -8.24
CA GLY A 111 -6.37 -5.37 -9.25
C GLY A 111 -7.63 -6.13 -8.87
N MET A 112 -7.99 -7.10 -9.70
CA MET A 112 -9.15 -7.97 -9.44
C MET A 112 -8.83 -9.00 -8.37
N THR A 113 -7.69 -9.67 -8.51
CA THR A 113 -7.21 -10.80 -7.71
C THR A 113 -5.67 -10.82 -7.72
N ASN A 114 -5.03 -11.47 -6.75
CA ASN A 114 -3.58 -11.69 -6.80
C ASN A 114 -3.17 -12.96 -7.59
N SER A 115 -4.15 -13.71 -8.11
CA SER A 115 -3.86 -14.82 -9.03
C SER A 115 -3.43 -14.32 -10.43
N ILE A 116 -3.86 -13.11 -10.83
CA ILE A 116 -3.58 -12.50 -12.13
C ILE A 116 -2.91 -11.15 -11.91
N SER A 117 -1.74 -10.94 -12.51
CA SER A 117 -1.05 -9.64 -12.49
C SER A 117 -1.63 -8.69 -13.53
N MET A 118 -1.45 -7.39 -13.34
CA MET A 118 -1.75 -6.41 -14.38
C MET A 118 -0.97 -6.68 -15.68
N LEU A 119 0.22 -7.28 -15.56
CA LEU A 119 1.07 -7.65 -16.70
C LEU A 119 0.60 -8.90 -17.47
N ASP A 120 -0.38 -9.63 -16.95
CA ASP A 120 -0.93 -10.84 -17.60
C ASP A 120 -2.13 -10.52 -18.51
N TYR A 121 -2.69 -9.30 -18.41
CA TYR A 121 -3.77 -8.85 -19.29
C TYR A 121 -3.23 -8.37 -20.64
N ALA A 122 -4.03 -8.49 -21.69
CA ALA A 122 -3.73 -7.84 -22.95
C ALA A 122 -3.75 -6.30 -22.77
N PRO A 123 -2.87 -5.55 -23.48
CA PRO A 123 -2.78 -4.09 -23.31
C PRO A 123 -4.13 -3.36 -23.49
N GLU A 124 -4.97 -3.84 -24.39
CA GLU A 124 -6.32 -3.30 -24.64
C GLU A 124 -7.34 -3.58 -23.55
N GLU A 125 -7.10 -4.56 -22.69
CA GLU A 125 -8.00 -4.94 -21.59
C GLU A 125 -7.69 -4.17 -20.31
N GLU A 126 -6.43 -3.72 -20.11
CA GLU A 126 -5.94 -3.15 -18.86
C GLU A 126 -6.82 -2.01 -18.35
N HIS A 127 -7.19 -1.06 -19.22
CA HIS A 127 -8.05 0.06 -18.84
C HIS A 127 -9.40 -0.39 -18.31
N GLY A 128 -10.03 -1.35 -19.03
CA GLY A 128 -11.32 -1.92 -18.60
C GLY A 128 -11.25 -2.67 -17.28
N ILE A 129 -10.11 -3.32 -16.97
CA ILE A 129 -9.87 -3.96 -15.67
C ILE A 129 -9.77 -2.91 -14.56
N ILE A 130 -9.04 -1.82 -14.77
CA ILE A 130 -8.93 -0.71 -13.81
C ILE A 130 -10.31 -0.10 -13.51
N GLN A 131 -11.14 0.15 -14.56
CA GLN A 131 -12.50 0.62 -14.41
C GLN A 131 -13.34 -0.33 -13.54
N LYS A 132 -13.31 -1.62 -13.88
CA LYS A 132 -14.06 -2.65 -13.16
C LYS A 132 -13.67 -2.74 -11.69
N VAL A 133 -12.37 -2.68 -11.38
CA VAL A 133 -11.86 -2.64 -9.99
C VAL A 133 -12.43 -1.44 -9.24
N LYS A 134 -12.36 -0.24 -9.84
CA LYS A 134 -12.92 0.99 -9.27
C LYS A 134 -14.43 0.88 -9.01
N GLU A 135 -15.19 0.37 -9.97
CA GLU A 135 -16.64 0.20 -9.85
C GLU A 135 -17.02 -0.75 -8.70
N ILE A 136 -16.37 -1.92 -8.63
CA ILE A 136 -16.65 -2.93 -7.59
C ILE A 136 -16.32 -2.37 -6.21
N ILE A 137 -15.13 -1.78 -6.04
CA ILE A 137 -14.72 -1.20 -4.75
C ILE A 137 -15.66 -0.06 -4.37
N THR A 138 -16.00 0.84 -5.30
CA THR A 138 -16.93 1.94 -5.04
C THR A 138 -18.30 1.42 -4.57
N LYS A 139 -18.83 0.40 -5.23
CA LYS A 139 -20.13 -0.20 -4.86
C LYS A 139 -20.09 -0.82 -3.47
N ALA A 140 -19.02 -1.53 -3.13
CA ALA A 140 -18.92 -2.25 -1.86
C ALA A 140 -18.61 -1.34 -0.67
N THR A 141 -17.81 -0.28 -0.89
CA THR A 141 -17.31 0.58 0.19
C THR A 141 -18.05 1.92 0.31
N GLY A 142 -18.83 2.28 -0.71
CA GLY A 142 -19.52 3.57 -0.82
C GLY A 142 -18.62 4.73 -1.24
N LYS A 143 -17.33 4.49 -1.54
CA LYS A 143 -16.36 5.51 -1.94
C LYS A 143 -15.46 5.02 -3.07
N ALA A 144 -15.25 5.86 -4.08
CA ALA A 144 -14.30 5.56 -5.14
C ALA A 144 -12.85 5.57 -4.60
N PRO A 145 -12.04 4.56 -4.91
CA PRO A 145 -10.63 4.56 -4.52
C PRO A 145 -9.88 5.73 -5.18
N LYS A 146 -8.98 6.35 -4.43
CA LYS A 146 -8.10 7.43 -4.89
C LYS A 146 -6.68 6.96 -5.15
N GLY A 147 -6.27 5.87 -4.52
CA GLY A 147 -4.95 5.28 -4.62
C GLY A 147 -4.97 3.91 -5.29
N TRP A 148 -3.81 3.54 -5.80
CA TRP A 148 -3.56 2.27 -6.46
C TRP A 148 -2.21 1.68 -6.05
N LEU A 149 -2.17 0.36 -5.91
CA LEU A 149 -0.98 -0.47 -5.95
C LEU A 149 -1.30 -1.69 -6.82
N GLY A 150 -0.53 -1.94 -7.86
CA GLY A 150 -0.73 -3.13 -8.71
C GLY A 150 -0.37 -4.44 -7.98
N PRO A 151 -1.04 -5.57 -8.24
CA PRO A 151 -0.66 -6.87 -7.71
C PRO A 151 0.81 -7.17 -7.98
N GLY A 152 1.60 -7.37 -6.90
CA GLY A 152 3.04 -7.58 -7.00
C GLY A 152 3.83 -6.34 -7.48
N LEU A 153 3.29 -5.14 -7.36
CA LEU A 153 3.82 -3.86 -7.86
C LEU A 153 4.02 -3.86 -9.39
N GLY A 154 3.19 -4.62 -10.10
CA GLY A 154 3.27 -4.74 -11.55
C GLY A 154 2.50 -3.64 -12.27
N GLU A 155 3.18 -2.91 -13.15
CA GLU A 155 2.59 -1.91 -14.03
C GLU A 155 3.07 -2.11 -15.48
N THR A 156 2.23 -1.78 -16.44
CA THR A 156 2.64 -1.55 -17.83
C THR A 156 3.13 -0.10 -17.99
N TYR A 157 3.62 0.25 -19.17
CA TYR A 157 3.96 1.65 -19.45
C TYR A 157 2.75 2.58 -19.42
N ASP A 158 1.54 2.07 -19.65
CA ASP A 158 0.31 2.87 -19.74
C ASP A 158 -0.52 2.87 -18.45
N THR A 159 -0.24 1.98 -17.49
CA THR A 159 -0.96 1.90 -16.21
C THR A 159 -1.16 3.27 -15.54
N PRO A 160 -0.15 4.14 -15.36
CA PRO A 160 -0.35 5.43 -14.72
C PRO A 160 -1.32 6.35 -15.47
N ASP A 161 -1.34 6.25 -16.80
CA ASP A 161 -2.24 7.05 -17.65
C ASP A 161 -3.69 6.56 -17.55
N HIS A 162 -3.90 5.25 -17.53
CA HIS A 162 -5.21 4.64 -17.33
C HIS A 162 -5.77 4.96 -15.94
N LEU A 163 -4.95 4.85 -14.90
CA LEU A 163 -5.32 5.22 -13.54
C LEU A 163 -5.73 6.70 -13.43
N ALA A 164 -4.94 7.59 -14.00
CA ALA A 164 -5.25 9.02 -14.00
C ALA A 164 -6.53 9.35 -14.77
N ALA A 165 -6.78 8.68 -15.90
CA ALA A 165 -8.02 8.83 -16.69
C ALA A 165 -9.25 8.38 -15.88
N GLU A 166 -9.11 7.36 -15.03
CA GLU A 166 -10.16 6.88 -14.14
C GLU A 166 -10.28 7.70 -12.82
N GLY A 167 -9.46 8.73 -12.63
CA GLY A 167 -9.54 9.61 -11.48
C GLY A 167 -8.88 9.07 -10.21
N PHE A 168 -7.98 8.09 -10.34
CA PHE A 168 -7.00 7.81 -9.31
C PHE A 168 -6.01 8.98 -9.25
N GLU A 169 -5.58 9.33 -8.05
CA GLU A 169 -4.77 10.52 -7.83
C GLU A 169 -3.38 10.19 -7.26
N TYR A 170 -3.18 8.96 -6.79
CA TYR A 170 -1.86 8.51 -6.39
C TYR A 170 -1.63 7.01 -6.64
N VAL A 171 -0.38 6.66 -6.86
CA VAL A 171 0.11 5.27 -7.00
C VAL A 171 1.16 4.98 -5.95
N CYS A 172 1.32 3.70 -5.61
CA CYS A 172 2.27 3.23 -4.61
C CYS A 172 3.32 2.26 -5.16
N ASP A 173 3.27 1.93 -6.46
CA ASP A 173 4.14 0.92 -7.08
C ASP A 173 5.61 1.36 -7.18
N TRP A 174 5.89 2.65 -7.06
CA TRP A 174 7.20 3.27 -7.25
C TRP A 174 7.87 3.59 -5.90
N GLY A 175 8.51 2.59 -5.30
CA GLY A 175 9.18 2.74 -4.00
C GLY A 175 10.55 3.43 -4.11
N ASN A 176 10.60 4.63 -4.70
CA ASN A 176 11.84 5.33 -5.04
C ASN A 176 12.16 6.52 -4.14
N ASP A 177 11.36 6.78 -3.11
CA ASP A 177 11.50 7.97 -2.28
C ASP A 177 10.91 7.80 -0.87
N GLU A 178 11.26 8.70 0.03
CA GLU A 178 10.70 8.85 1.38
C GLU A 178 9.68 10.01 1.48
N GLN A 179 9.40 10.67 0.35
CA GLN A 179 8.45 11.77 0.22
C GLN A 179 7.60 11.59 -1.03
N PRO A 180 6.37 12.12 -1.09
CA PRO A 180 5.57 12.04 -2.30
C PRO A 180 6.28 12.71 -3.48
N THR A 181 6.16 12.10 -4.65
CA THR A 181 6.82 12.57 -5.89
C THR A 181 5.78 12.79 -6.99
N PRO A 182 5.73 13.97 -7.63
CA PRO A 182 4.85 14.22 -8.77
C PRO A 182 5.20 13.33 -9.96
N MET A 183 4.19 12.76 -10.60
CA MET A 183 4.31 11.90 -11.77
C MET A 183 3.60 12.52 -12.98
N ARG A 184 4.24 12.45 -14.16
CA ARG A 184 3.62 12.86 -15.42
C ARG A 184 2.66 11.81 -15.91
N VAL A 185 1.45 12.26 -16.26
CA VAL A 185 0.40 11.46 -16.89
C VAL A 185 -0.20 12.21 -18.07
N LYS A 186 -0.81 11.49 -19.01
CA LYS A 186 -1.44 12.08 -20.21
C LYS A 186 -2.61 13.01 -19.88
N SER A 187 -3.37 12.70 -18.82
CA SER A 187 -4.51 13.49 -18.35
C SER A 187 -4.54 13.54 -16.81
N GLY A 188 -5.28 14.49 -16.22
CA GLY A 188 -5.38 14.60 -14.78
C GLY A 188 -4.07 14.97 -14.09
N ARG A 189 -3.89 14.46 -12.88
CA ARG A 189 -2.69 14.60 -12.04
C ARG A 189 -2.39 13.29 -11.32
N MET A 190 -1.13 13.04 -11.02
CA MET A 190 -0.71 11.84 -10.31
C MET A 190 0.49 12.15 -9.42
N ILE A 191 0.56 11.52 -8.26
CA ILE A 191 1.76 11.47 -7.43
C ILE A 191 2.06 10.03 -7.04
N VAL A 192 3.31 9.76 -6.69
CA VAL A 192 3.70 8.56 -5.97
C VAL A 192 3.61 8.86 -4.48
N VAL A 193 2.93 8.01 -3.73
CA VAL A 193 3.00 7.96 -2.27
C VAL A 193 3.91 6.79 -1.89
N PRO A 194 4.98 7.03 -1.11
CA PRO A 194 5.94 5.98 -0.78
C PRO A 194 5.30 4.75 -0.13
N TYR A 195 5.56 3.59 -0.72
CA TYR A 195 5.25 2.26 -0.19
C TYR A 195 6.55 1.52 0.06
N GLU A 196 6.78 1.14 1.31
CA GLU A 196 8.10 0.68 1.74
C GLU A 196 8.32 -0.81 1.46
N LEU A 197 9.37 -1.13 0.71
CA LEU A 197 9.72 -2.52 0.40
C LEU A 197 10.67 -3.14 1.43
N GLY A 198 11.50 -2.32 2.10
CA GLY A 198 12.52 -2.79 3.04
C GLY A 198 11.94 -3.40 4.31
N VAL A 199 10.78 -2.91 4.77
CA VAL A 199 10.06 -3.41 5.96
C VAL A 199 8.73 -4.08 5.59
N ASN A 200 8.53 -4.45 4.33
CA ASN A 200 7.37 -5.22 3.89
C ASN A 200 7.42 -6.64 4.48
N ASP A 201 6.40 -7.02 5.24
CA ASP A 201 6.38 -8.26 6.02
C ASP A 201 6.54 -9.52 5.16
N ILE A 202 5.91 -9.59 3.98
CA ILE A 202 6.03 -10.77 3.10
C ILE A 202 7.47 -10.91 2.57
N ARG A 203 8.15 -9.79 2.29
CA ARG A 203 9.54 -9.81 1.87
C ARG A 203 10.44 -10.27 3.00
N VAL A 204 10.31 -9.63 4.16
CA VAL A 204 11.16 -9.90 5.33
C VAL A 204 11.01 -11.35 5.82
N PHE A 205 9.76 -11.85 5.92
CA PHE A 205 9.52 -13.19 6.45
C PHE A 205 9.64 -14.31 5.42
N GLN A 206 9.20 -14.10 4.17
CA GLN A 206 9.11 -15.19 3.20
C GLN A 206 10.27 -15.22 2.20
N ARG A 207 10.92 -14.11 1.93
CA ARG A 207 12.06 -14.05 1.00
C ARG A 207 13.39 -13.98 1.73
N GLU A 208 13.47 -13.20 2.79
CA GLU A 208 14.71 -12.96 3.55
C GLU A 208 14.81 -13.84 4.80
N ASN A 209 13.74 -14.56 5.17
CA ASN A 209 13.68 -15.53 6.28
C ASN A 209 14.05 -14.96 7.65
N HIS A 210 13.73 -13.69 7.91
CA HIS A 210 13.96 -13.07 9.21
C HIS A 210 12.97 -13.57 10.27
N THR A 211 13.41 -13.52 11.54
CA THR A 211 12.55 -13.81 12.69
C THR A 211 11.61 -12.64 13.00
N PRO A 212 10.51 -12.85 13.73
CA PRO A 212 9.64 -11.77 14.14
C PRO A 212 10.33 -10.68 14.98
N GLU A 213 11.32 -11.06 15.79
CA GLU A 213 12.13 -10.10 16.55
C GLU A 213 13.01 -9.25 15.64
N GLN A 214 13.63 -9.86 14.62
CA GLN A 214 14.41 -9.13 13.62
C GLN A 214 13.54 -8.15 12.85
N TYR A 215 12.33 -8.57 12.43
CA TYR A 215 11.37 -7.65 11.80
C TYR A 215 11.09 -6.43 12.67
N TYR A 216 10.76 -6.65 13.95
CA TYR A 216 10.54 -5.56 14.91
C TYR A 216 11.73 -4.59 14.97
N ARG A 217 12.95 -5.11 15.09
CA ARG A 217 14.18 -4.29 15.10
C ARG A 217 14.36 -3.51 13.80
N MET A 218 14.16 -4.17 12.65
CA MET A 218 14.24 -3.50 11.34
C MET A 218 13.26 -2.34 11.23
N VAL A 219 12.02 -2.52 11.70
CA VAL A 219 11.00 -1.45 11.70
C VAL A 219 11.41 -0.30 12.61
N CYS A 220 11.92 -0.59 13.82
CA CYS A 220 12.40 0.44 14.74
C CYS A 220 13.61 1.21 14.18
N ASP A 221 14.63 0.53 13.66
CA ASP A 221 15.82 1.15 13.09
C ASP A 221 15.49 2.00 11.85
N HIS A 222 14.55 1.52 11.03
CA HIS A 222 14.03 2.26 9.89
C HIS A 222 13.30 3.54 10.35
N PHE A 223 12.42 3.42 11.33
CA PHE A 223 11.73 4.56 11.94
C PHE A 223 12.70 5.57 12.52
N ASP A 224 13.68 5.13 13.32
CA ASP A 224 14.65 6.01 13.99
C ASP A 224 15.45 6.84 12.98
N THR A 225 15.84 6.21 11.87
CA THR A 225 16.54 6.90 10.78
C THR A 225 15.66 7.96 10.13
N LEU A 226 14.44 7.60 9.71
CA LEU A 226 13.50 8.56 9.13
C LEU A 226 13.13 9.68 10.13
N TYR A 227 12.95 9.33 11.41
CA TYR A 227 12.63 10.29 12.45
C TYR A 227 13.78 11.29 12.67
N LYS A 228 15.03 10.84 12.67
CA LYS A 228 16.22 11.70 12.70
C LYS A 228 16.26 12.62 11.47
N ASP A 229 16.10 12.05 10.28
CA ASP A 229 16.21 12.76 9.00
C ASP A 229 15.06 13.74 8.77
N SER A 230 13.93 13.54 9.44
CA SER A 230 12.78 14.45 9.40
C SER A 230 13.09 15.86 9.92
N ALA A 231 14.21 16.07 10.60
CA ALA A 231 14.68 17.40 10.97
C ALA A 231 14.89 18.31 9.73
N THR A 232 15.23 17.71 8.59
CA THR A 232 15.43 18.43 7.30
C THR A 232 14.14 18.52 6.46
N GLY A 233 13.09 17.79 6.82
CA GLY A 233 11.80 17.77 6.14
C GLY A 233 11.06 16.47 6.44
N GLY A 234 9.74 16.54 6.58
CA GLY A 234 8.89 15.39 6.93
C GLY A 234 9.11 14.19 6.01
N ARG A 235 9.00 13.01 6.58
CA ARG A 235 9.14 11.71 5.90
C ARG A 235 7.82 10.95 5.94
N VAL A 236 7.66 10.05 4.99
CA VAL A 236 6.59 9.06 4.96
C VAL A 236 7.17 7.73 5.45
N LEU A 237 6.47 7.07 6.35
CA LEU A 237 6.73 5.69 6.74
C LEU A 237 5.49 4.85 6.45
N CYS A 238 5.63 3.89 5.55
CA CYS A 238 4.63 2.88 5.27
C CYS A 238 4.95 1.58 6.01
N LEU A 239 3.95 0.94 6.59
CA LEU A 239 4.04 -0.46 7.02
C LEU A 239 3.18 -1.33 6.11
N PRO A 240 3.76 -1.96 5.09
CA PRO A 240 3.09 -2.94 4.25
C PRO A 240 2.91 -4.26 5.02
N LEU A 241 1.66 -4.72 5.10
CA LEU A 241 1.29 -5.90 5.88
C LEU A 241 0.48 -6.87 5.02
N HIS A 242 0.65 -8.17 5.28
CA HIS A 242 -0.17 -9.22 4.69
C HIS A 242 -0.86 -10.02 5.82
N PRO A 243 -2.19 -10.12 5.85
CA PRO A 243 -2.90 -10.80 6.93
C PRO A 243 -2.46 -12.23 7.18
N PHE A 244 -2.10 -12.97 6.14
CA PHE A 244 -1.58 -14.34 6.24
C PHE A 244 -0.10 -14.42 6.66
N VAL A 245 0.59 -13.28 6.77
CA VAL A 245 1.99 -13.19 7.22
C VAL A 245 2.06 -12.66 8.64
N ILE A 246 1.83 -11.34 8.83
CA ILE A 246 1.95 -10.71 10.14
C ILE A 246 0.78 -11.07 11.07
N GLY A 247 -0.41 -11.40 10.52
CA GLY A 247 -1.59 -11.82 11.31
C GLY A 247 -1.48 -13.17 11.99
N MET A 248 -0.35 -13.88 11.84
CA MET A 248 -0.07 -15.13 12.55
C MET A 248 0.11 -14.90 14.06
N PRO A 249 -0.33 -15.84 14.93
CA PRO A 249 -0.27 -15.67 16.39
C PRO A 249 1.10 -15.32 16.94
N PHE A 250 2.17 -15.91 16.36
CA PHE A 250 3.54 -15.71 16.83
C PHE A 250 4.20 -14.45 16.23
N ARG A 251 3.55 -13.76 15.28
CA ARG A 251 4.07 -12.54 14.63
C ARG A 251 3.34 -11.28 15.04
N ILE A 252 2.01 -11.35 15.27
CA ILE A 252 1.18 -10.17 15.49
C ILE A 252 1.64 -9.31 16.68
N ASN A 253 2.19 -9.92 17.74
CA ASN A 253 2.73 -9.20 18.88
C ASN A 253 3.92 -8.30 18.54
N TYR A 254 4.65 -8.59 17.46
CA TYR A 254 5.77 -7.75 17.02
C TYR A 254 5.30 -6.54 16.21
N LEU A 255 4.18 -6.64 15.53
CA LEU A 255 3.49 -5.48 14.98
C LEU A 255 3.00 -4.57 16.10
N ASP A 256 2.35 -5.13 17.12
CA ASP A 256 1.88 -4.38 18.28
C ASP A 256 3.04 -3.61 18.96
N LYS A 257 4.16 -4.28 19.24
CA LYS A 257 5.36 -3.64 19.79
C LYS A 257 5.94 -2.55 18.89
N ALA A 258 5.95 -2.75 17.58
CA ALA A 258 6.48 -1.77 16.64
C ALA A 258 5.60 -0.50 16.62
N LEU A 259 4.28 -0.68 16.61
CA LEU A 259 3.34 0.44 16.66
C LEU A 259 3.40 1.17 18.02
N ASP A 260 3.53 0.43 19.12
CA ASP A 260 3.73 1.02 20.46
C ASP A 260 4.96 1.93 20.48
N TYR A 261 6.08 1.41 19.98
CA TYR A 261 7.32 2.16 19.88
C TYR A 261 7.18 3.44 19.05
N MET A 262 6.67 3.32 17.82
CA MET A 262 6.56 4.46 16.91
C MET A 262 5.54 5.51 17.40
N CYS A 263 4.39 5.06 17.89
CA CYS A 263 3.32 5.95 18.34
C CYS A 263 3.63 6.67 19.65
N ALA A 264 4.62 6.22 20.42
CA ALA A 264 5.10 6.93 21.61
C ALA A 264 5.93 8.18 21.30
N HIS A 265 6.38 8.37 20.05
CA HIS A 265 7.17 9.53 19.66
C HIS A 265 6.29 10.71 19.26
N GLU A 266 6.70 11.91 19.67
CA GLU A 266 6.04 13.15 19.24
C GLU A 266 6.19 13.40 17.74
N GLY A 267 5.20 14.04 17.12
CA GLY A 267 5.23 14.38 15.70
C GLY A 267 5.02 13.19 14.75
N VAL A 268 4.52 12.06 15.25
CA VAL A 268 4.05 10.96 14.40
C VAL A 268 2.59 11.20 14.03
N TRP A 269 2.37 11.59 12.79
CA TRP A 269 1.04 11.76 12.21
C TRP A 269 0.51 10.42 11.72
N ARG A 270 -0.40 9.80 12.50
CA ARG A 270 -1.09 8.56 12.14
C ARG A 270 -2.16 8.89 11.10
N THR A 271 -1.93 8.49 9.85
CA THR A 271 -2.67 8.99 8.70
C THR A 271 -3.00 7.88 7.70
N THR A 272 -3.57 8.24 6.57
CA THR A 272 -3.85 7.37 5.43
C THR A 272 -3.07 7.82 4.20
N GLY A 273 -2.96 6.93 3.19
CA GLY A 273 -2.30 7.27 1.93
C GLY A 273 -2.95 8.46 1.24
N TRP A 274 -4.30 8.54 1.26
CA TRP A 274 -5.02 9.67 0.69
C TRP A 274 -4.76 10.99 1.44
N GLU A 275 -4.74 10.98 2.76
CA GLU A 275 -4.47 12.20 3.54
C GLU A 275 -3.05 12.72 3.29
N ILE A 276 -2.07 11.82 3.10
CA ILE A 276 -0.71 12.21 2.66
C ILE A 276 -0.77 12.86 1.28
N ALA A 277 -1.47 12.21 0.34
CA ALA A 277 -1.61 12.71 -1.03
C ALA A 277 -2.33 14.06 -1.07
N GLU A 278 -3.46 14.19 -0.36
CA GLU A 278 -4.25 15.43 -0.29
C GLU A 278 -3.45 16.58 0.32
N TRP A 279 -2.70 16.32 1.41
CA TRP A 279 -1.84 17.32 2.02
C TRP A 279 -0.73 17.77 1.07
N TYR A 280 -0.09 16.81 0.39
CA TYR A 280 0.95 17.12 -0.58
C TYR A 280 0.40 17.93 -1.77
N TYR A 281 -0.74 17.55 -2.31
CA TYR A 281 -1.41 18.33 -3.37
C TYR A 281 -1.70 19.75 -2.98
N LYS A 282 -2.16 19.96 -1.77
CA LYS A 282 -2.54 21.28 -1.27
C LYS A 282 -1.35 22.20 -1.04
N HIS A 283 -0.22 21.68 -0.58
CA HIS A 283 0.87 22.50 -0.06
C HIS A 283 2.17 22.47 -0.86
N TYR A 284 2.45 21.36 -1.58
CA TYR A 284 3.76 21.10 -2.18
C TYR A 284 3.73 20.73 -3.65
N TYR A 285 2.58 20.31 -4.16
CA TYR A 285 2.47 19.82 -5.54
C TYR A 285 2.83 20.92 -6.53
N LYS A 286 3.74 20.59 -7.43
CA LYS A 286 4.03 21.35 -8.63
C LYS A 286 3.79 20.45 -9.84
N ASP A 287 2.95 20.89 -10.76
CA ASP A 287 2.66 20.13 -11.98
C ASP A 287 3.95 19.84 -12.75
N PRO A 288 4.33 18.56 -12.92
CA PRO A 288 5.53 18.17 -13.63
C PRO A 288 5.38 18.28 -15.16
N GLY A 289 4.21 18.70 -15.66
CA GLY A 289 3.83 18.68 -17.07
C GLY A 289 3.22 17.35 -17.51
N LYS A 290 2.78 17.30 -18.76
CA LYS A 290 2.14 16.11 -19.32
C LYS A 290 3.16 15.08 -19.81
N PHE A 291 2.77 13.81 -19.73
CA PHE A 291 3.52 12.73 -20.34
C PHE A 291 3.29 12.74 -21.86
N ALA A 292 4.37 12.85 -22.61
CA ALA A 292 4.33 12.96 -24.08
C ALA A 292 4.63 11.63 -24.81
N GLY A 293 4.80 10.53 -24.06
CA GLY A 293 5.12 9.21 -24.62
C GLY A 293 6.61 8.92 -24.70
#